data_b341e253619f53d08bc4b1589c3f2ba5
#
_entry.id   b341e253619f53d08bc4b1589c3f2ba5
#
_cell.length_a   1.000
_cell.length_b   1.000
_cell.length_c   1.000
_cell.angle_alpha   90.00
_cell.angle_beta   90.00
_cell.angle_gamma   90.00
#
_symmetry.space_group_name_H-M   'P 1'
#
loop_
_entity.id
_entity.type
_entity.pdbx_description
1 polymer ?
#
loop_
_entity_poly.entity_id
_entity_poly.type
_entity_poly.pdbx_seq_one_letter_code
_entity_poly.pdbx_strand_id
1 'polypeptide(L)'
;RVGDRFEISQAQGDFVLHQGQQSALLIASGSGITAIYSLLKQAVAQKLKEIHVVYFNRAEVFHQEILALAEQYPQLKYHFFNTAQQKQHLDTALLEKLVPNIKELQTYACGHHSMMRQAQEIYAQQDAVGNFHQEFFQPVQIEQSNEAQPITFRRAQQNFIATTNLLSSAEQAGLRPQHGCRMVVCNR
;
A
#
# COMPACT_ATOMS: atom_id res chain seq x y z
N ARG A 1 -7.71 -2.81 -25.83
CA ARG A 1 -7.95 -1.76 -26.87
C ARG A 1 -9.23 -1.01 -26.53
N VAL A 2 -9.43 0.18 -27.09
CA VAL A 2 -10.70 0.88 -26.94
C VAL A 2 -11.81 0.02 -27.54
N GLY A 3 -12.86 -0.28 -26.73
CA GLY A 3 -13.96 -1.17 -27.13
C GLY A 3 -13.86 -2.61 -26.58
N ASP A 4 -12.73 -3.02 -26.03
CA ASP A 4 -12.61 -4.33 -25.37
C ASP A 4 -13.52 -4.38 -24.13
N ARG A 5 -14.12 -5.55 -23.89
CA ARG A 5 -14.96 -5.81 -22.71
C ARG A 5 -14.18 -6.64 -21.69
N PHE A 6 -14.25 -6.25 -20.44
CA PHE A 6 -13.64 -6.95 -19.31
C PHE A 6 -14.69 -7.21 -18.24
N GLU A 7 -14.62 -8.37 -17.61
CA GLU A 7 -15.35 -8.64 -16.37
C GLU A 7 -14.47 -8.21 -15.19
N ILE A 8 -15.01 -7.38 -14.32
CA ILE A 8 -14.34 -6.94 -13.11
C ILE A 8 -15.19 -7.30 -11.89
N SER A 9 -14.55 -7.72 -10.82
CA SER A 9 -15.20 -7.87 -9.52
C SER A 9 -15.50 -6.51 -8.90
N GLN A 10 -16.35 -6.50 -7.88
CA GLN A 10 -16.48 -5.32 -7.03
C GLN A 10 -15.16 -5.03 -6.31
N ALA A 11 -14.90 -3.75 -6.04
CA ALA A 11 -13.76 -3.34 -5.24
C ALA A 11 -13.85 -3.98 -3.84
N GLN A 12 -12.73 -4.50 -3.36
CA GLN A 12 -12.61 -5.15 -2.05
C GLN A 12 -11.35 -4.64 -1.35
N GLY A 13 -11.33 -4.73 -0.02
CA GLY A 13 -10.19 -4.36 0.81
C GLY A 13 -10.51 -3.23 1.78
N ASP A 14 -9.59 -3.04 2.72
CA ASP A 14 -9.75 -2.08 3.82
C ASP A 14 -8.81 -0.87 3.69
N PHE A 15 -8.10 -0.74 2.55
CA PHE A 15 -7.25 0.41 2.28
C PHE A 15 -8.08 1.58 1.75
N VAL A 16 -8.81 2.19 2.68
CA VAL A 16 -9.76 3.28 2.40
C VAL A 16 -9.40 4.53 3.18
N LEU A 17 -9.69 5.70 2.61
CA LEU A 17 -9.45 6.96 3.30
C LEU A 17 -10.35 7.07 4.54
N HIS A 18 -9.80 7.62 5.63
CA HIS A 18 -10.57 7.90 6.85
C HIS A 18 -11.72 8.87 6.57
N GLN A 19 -12.72 8.83 7.45
CA GLN A 19 -13.83 9.78 7.41
C GLN A 19 -13.47 11.08 8.14
N GLY A 20 -14.04 12.19 7.71
CA GLY A 20 -13.81 13.51 8.31
C GLY A 20 -12.81 14.36 7.53
N GLN A 21 -12.29 15.42 8.18
CA GLN A 21 -11.42 16.42 7.55
C GLN A 21 -9.99 16.41 8.11
N GLN A 22 -9.62 15.38 8.85
CA GLN A 22 -8.25 15.25 9.36
C GLN A 22 -7.26 15.23 8.20
N SER A 23 -6.11 15.86 8.39
CA SER A 23 -5.04 15.91 7.39
C SER A 23 -4.50 14.52 7.05
N ALA A 24 -4.05 14.33 5.81
CA ALA A 24 -3.52 13.07 5.34
C ALA A 24 -2.12 13.21 4.73
N LEU A 25 -1.31 12.18 4.95
CA LEU A 25 -0.05 11.95 4.24
C LEU A 25 -0.18 10.71 3.36
N LEU A 26 0.07 10.87 2.08
CA LEU A 26 -0.03 9.84 1.05
C LEU A 26 1.38 9.55 0.52
N ILE A 27 1.89 8.34 0.78
CA ILE A 27 3.25 7.94 0.39
C ILE A 27 3.18 6.86 -0.68
N ALA A 28 3.81 7.10 -1.82
CA ALA A 28 3.81 6.18 -2.95
C ALA A 28 5.21 5.84 -3.43
N SER A 29 5.41 4.61 -3.90
CA SER A 29 6.53 4.28 -4.78
C SER A 29 6.12 3.32 -5.90
N GLY A 30 6.67 3.56 -7.11
CA GLY A 30 6.37 2.74 -8.28
C GLY A 30 4.88 2.62 -8.56
N SER A 31 4.39 1.40 -8.77
CA SER A 31 2.97 1.12 -9.05
C SER A 31 2.01 1.45 -7.91
N GLY A 32 2.51 1.60 -6.67
CA GLY A 32 1.69 2.01 -5.53
C GLY A 32 0.99 3.34 -5.71
N ILE A 33 1.45 4.16 -6.65
CA ILE A 33 0.79 5.43 -7.00
C ILE A 33 -0.66 5.23 -7.45
N THR A 34 -1.04 4.10 -8.00
CA THR A 34 -2.42 3.85 -8.46
C THR A 34 -3.41 3.83 -7.30
N ALA A 35 -3.08 3.17 -6.20
CA ALA A 35 -3.88 3.17 -4.97
C ALA A 35 -3.86 4.57 -4.33
N ILE A 36 -2.69 5.16 -4.19
CA ILE A 36 -2.50 6.48 -3.59
C ILE A 36 -3.22 7.58 -4.38
N TYR A 37 -3.19 7.53 -5.72
CA TYR A 37 -3.93 8.50 -6.55
C TYR A 37 -5.45 8.39 -6.37
N SER A 38 -5.96 7.18 -6.15
CA SER A 38 -7.38 6.99 -5.82
C SER A 38 -7.74 7.65 -4.49
N LEU A 39 -6.94 7.43 -3.44
CA LEU A 39 -7.11 8.08 -2.14
C LEU A 39 -6.95 9.60 -2.22
N LEU A 40 -6.00 10.10 -3.03
CA LEU A 40 -5.82 11.53 -3.26
C LEU A 40 -7.07 12.18 -3.83
N LYS A 41 -7.68 11.59 -4.86
CA LYS A 41 -8.94 12.11 -5.43
C LYS A 41 -10.06 12.16 -4.38
N GLN A 42 -10.13 11.13 -3.54
CA GLN A 42 -11.10 11.09 -2.45
C GLN A 42 -10.79 12.16 -1.39
N ALA A 43 -9.52 12.35 -1.00
CA ALA A 43 -9.09 13.36 -0.04
C ALA A 43 -9.44 14.79 -0.47
N VAL A 44 -9.22 15.09 -1.77
CA VAL A 44 -9.61 16.36 -2.37
C VAL A 44 -11.13 16.53 -2.37
N ALA A 45 -11.88 15.50 -2.76
CA ALA A 45 -13.36 15.54 -2.78
C ALA A 45 -13.95 15.72 -1.38
N GLN A 46 -13.36 15.10 -0.35
CA GLN A 46 -13.75 15.27 1.06
C GLN A 46 -13.29 16.61 1.66
N LYS A 47 -12.47 17.38 0.94
CA LYS A 47 -11.91 18.67 1.38
C LYS A 47 -11.11 18.53 2.69
N LEU A 48 -10.19 17.55 2.75
CA LEU A 48 -9.31 17.39 3.89
C LEU A 48 -8.55 18.71 4.14
N LYS A 49 -8.27 18.99 5.40
CA LYS A 49 -7.65 20.25 5.84
C LYS A 49 -6.28 20.47 5.22
N GLU A 50 -5.47 19.42 5.12
CA GLU A 50 -4.17 19.42 4.50
C GLU A 50 -3.89 18.02 3.91
N ILE A 51 -3.28 17.98 2.72
CA ILE A 51 -2.95 16.75 2.03
C ILE A 51 -1.49 16.83 1.61
N HIS A 52 -0.67 15.89 2.04
CA HIS A 52 0.70 15.74 1.57
C HIS A 52 0.77 14.50 0.67
N VAL A 53 1.44 14.62 -0.47
CA VAL A 53 1.79 13.48 -1.33
C VAL A 53 3.30 13.44 -1.47
N VAL A 54 3.91 12.30 -1.08
CA VAL A 54 5.35 12.03 -1.24
C VAL A 54 5.48 10.84 -2.17
N TYR A 55 6.02 11.05 -3.37
CA TYR A 55 6.04 10.05 -4.43
C TYR A 55 7.44 9.80 -4.96
N PHE A 56 7.87 8.54 -4.92
CA PHE A 56 9.16 8.06 -5.42
C PHE A 56 8.96 7.18 -6.65
N ASN A 57 9.46 7.58 -7.81
CA ASN A 57 9.41 6.74 -9.00
C ASN A 57 10.51 7.11 -10.01
N ARG A 58 10.81 6.19 -10.93
CA ARG A 58 11.69 6.44 -12.08
C ARG A 58 10.95 7.12 -13.23
N ALA A 59 9.65 6.88 -13.33
CA ALA A 59 8.78 7.41 -14.38
C ALA A 59 7.73 8.36 -13.78
N GLU A 60 7.26 9.29 -14.57
CA GLU A 60 6.31 10.34 -14.18
C GLU A 60 4.84 9.90 -14.32
N VAL A 61 4.53 8.66 -13.87
CA VAL A 61 3.15 8.14 -13.91
C VAL A 61 2.26 8.97 -13.00
N PHE A 62 1.15 9.50 -13.49
CA PHE A 62 0.22 10.44 -12.83
C PHE A 62 0.86 11.74 -12.32
N HIS A 63 2.09 12.04 -12.71
CA HIS A 63 2.80 13.23 -12.22
C HIS A 63 2.09 14.52 -12.63
N GLN A 64 1.73 14.64 -13.91
CA GLN A 64 1.05 15.82 -14.44
C GLN A 64 -0.36 16.00 -13.87
N GLU A 65 -1.08 14.90 -13.68
CA GLU A 65 -2.41 14.92 -13.07
C GLU A 65 -2.36 15.37 -11.61
N ILE A 66 -1.34 14.95 -10.86
CA ILE A 66 -1.16 15.38 -9.45
C ILE A 66 -0.73 16.84 -9.38
N LEU A 67 0.15 17.30 -10.28
CA LEU A 67 0.52 18.71 -10.38
C LEU A 67 -0.70 19.59 -10.65
N ALA A 68 -1.53 19.20 -11.61
CA ALA A 68 -2.76 19.96 -11.92
C ALA A 68 -3.72 20.02 -10.72
N LEU A 69 -3.81 18.95 -9.93
CA LEU A 69 -4.58 18.96 -8.67
C LEU A 69 -3.92 19.89 -7.64
N ALA A 70 -2.61 19.90 -7.51
CA ALA A 70 -1.91 20.76 -6.56
C ALA A 70 -2.05 22.25 -6.90
N GLU A 71 -2.10 22.60 -8.18
CA GLU A 71 -2.39 23.97 -8.65
C GLU A 71 -3.82 24.39 -8.31
N GLN A 72 -4.78 23.45 -8.42
CA GLN A 72 -6.19 23.72 -8.17
C GLN A 72 -6.54 23.76 -6.68
N TYR A 73 -5.83 22.96 -5.84
CA TYR A 73 -6.14 22.77 -4.43
C TYR A 73 -4.95 23.18 -3.54
N PRO A 74 -4.89 24.42 -3.01
CA PRO A 74 -3.76 24.95 -2.24
C PRO A 74 -3.39 24.14 -0.98
N GLN A 75 -4.35 23.36 -0.42
CA GLN A 75 -4.10 22.46 0.71
C GLN A 75 -3.34 21.19 0.33
N LEU A 76 -3.14 20.91 -0.98
CA LEU A 76 -2.37 19.78 -1.48
C LEU A 76 -0.90 20.17 -1.67
N LYS A 77 -0.01 19.55 -0.90
CA LYS A 77 1.44 19.66 -1.04
C LYS A 77 1.99 18.42 -1.70
N TYR A 78 2.58 18.56 -2.88
CA TYR A 78 3.09 17.46 -3.68
C TYR A 78 4.62 17.47 -3.78
N HIS A 79 5.24 16.36 -3.43
CA HIS A 79 6.69 16.14 -3.50
C HIS A 79 6.98 14.90 -4.34
N PHE A 80 7.58 15.11 -5.51
CA PHE A 80 8.00 14.04 -6.41
C PHE A 80 9.52 13.89 -6.40
N PHE A 81 9.98 12.66 -6.23
CA PHE A 81 11.38 12.28 -6.26
C PHE A 81 11.63 11.30 -7.40
N ASN A 82 12.28 11.80 -8.48
CA ASN A 82 12.67 10.96 -9.59
C ASN A 82 13.90 10.12 -9.19
N THR A 83 13.67 8.85 -8.86
CA THR A 83 14.70 7.93 -8.37
C THR A 83 15.69 7.47 -9.43
N ALA A 84 15.49 7.80 -10.73
CA ALA A 84 16.48 7.63 -11.77
C ALA A 84 17.54 8.75 -11.74
N GLN A 85 17.15 9.94 -11.30
CA GLN A 85 17.99 11.14 -11.31
C GLN A 85 18.53 11.48 -9.91
N GLN A 86 17.77 11.16 -8.87
CA GLN A 86 18.07 11.48 -7.48
C GLN A 86 18.15 10.20 -6.66
N LYS A 87 19.24 10.02 -5.91
CA LYS A 87 19.38 8.90 -4.96
C LYS A 87 18.62 9.18 -3.65
N GLN A 88 17.43 9.80 -3.74
CA GLN A 88 16.62 10.10 -2.57
C GLN A 88 15.72 8.93 -2.27
N HIS A 89 15.71 8.50 -1.02
CA HIS A 89 14.83 7.48 -0.46
C HIS A 89 14.02 8.07 0.69
N LEU A 90 12.96 7.38 1.07
CA LEU A 90 12.22 7.72 2.26
C LEU A 90 13.12 7.49 3.49
N ASP A 91 13.29 8.52 4.30
CA ASP A 91 13.93 8.44 5.60
C ASP A 91 13.27 9.43 6.59
N THR A 92 13.61 9.31 7.86
CA THR A 92 13.04 10.15 8.93
C THR A 92 13.32 11.63 8.67
N ALA A 93 14.55 11.99 8.30
CA ALA A 93 14.94 13.39 8.11
C ALA A 93 14.19 14.05 6.94
N LEU A 94 14.01 13.33 5.84
CA LEU A 94 13.22 13.79 4.70
C LEU A 94 11.76 14.00 5.13
N LEU A 95 11.19 13.03 5.83
CA LEU A 95 9.79 13.07 6.20
C LEU A 95 9.51 14.22 7.19
N GLU A 96 10.35 14.39 8.20
CA GLU A 96 10.26 15.51 9.14
C GLU A 96 10.43 16.88 8.48
N LYS A 97 11.28 16.97 7.47
CA LYS A 97 11.45 18.19 6.67
C LYS A 97 10.21 18.55 5.87
N LEU A 98 9.55 17.54 5.27
CA LEU A 98 8.38 17.75 4.40
C LEU A 98 7.08 17.86 5.20
N VAL A 99 6.98 17.10 6.29
CA VAL A 99 5.76 16.93 7.09
C VAL A 99 6.14 16.88 8.58
N PRO A 100 6.36 18.04 9.24
CA PRO A 100 6.89 18.10 10.60
C PRO A 100 6.04 17.35 11.65
N ASN A 101 4.73 17.23 11.45
CA ASN A 101 3.79 16.68 12.43
C ASN A 101 3.13 15.39 11.93
N ILE A 102 3.93 14.40 11.52
CA ILE A 102 3.38 13.14 10.97
C ILE A 102 2.44 12.40 11.92
N LYS A 103 2.58 12.59 13.24
CA LYS A 103 1.71 11.97 14.25
C LYS A 103 0.27 12.48 14.22
N GLU A 104 0.06 13.67 13.67
CA GLU A 104 -1.26 14.31 13.61
C GLU A 104 -2.02 13.96 12.31
N LEU A 105 -1.35 13.30 11.36
CA LEU A 105 -1.93 12.95 10.08
C LEU A 105 -2.29 11.46 10.01
N GLN A 106 -3.33 11.17 9.25
CA GLN A 106 -3.58 9.79 8.80
C GLN A 106 -2.68 9.51 7.61
N THR A 107 -1.83 8.51 7.71
CA THR A 107 -0.84 8.18 6.67
C THR A 107 -1.22 6.92 5.93
N TYR A 108 -1.13 6.99 4.62
CA TYR A 108 -1.41 5.90 3.70
C TYR A 108 -0.20 5.64 2.83
N ALA A 109 0.34 4.44 2.87
CA ALA A 109 1.51 4.06 2.10
C ALA A 109 1.25 2.87 1.19
N CYS A 110 1.70 2.96 -0.07
CA CYS A 110 1.67 1.87 -1.02
C CYS A 110 2.88 1.93 -1.95
N GLY A 111 3.58 0.81 -2.12
CA GLY A 111 4.74 0.78 -3.01
C GLY A 111 5.67 -0.41 -2.81
N HIS A 112 6.92 -0.22 -3.20
CA HIS A 112 7.96 -1.24 -3.07
C HIS A 112 8.23 -1.64 -1.63
N HIS A 113 8.54 -2.90 -1.42
CA HIS A 113 8.75 -3.49 -0.09
C HIS A 113 9.78 -2.72 0.75
N SER A 114 10.89 -2.27 0.15
CA SER A 114 11.91 -1.49 0.86
C SER A 114 11.38 -0.17 1.40
N MET A 115 10.61 0.60 0.61
CA MET A 115 9.98 1.84 1.08
C MET A 115 8.92 1.57 2.16
N MET A 116 8.12 0.52 1.99
CA MET A 116 7.08 0.15 2.95
C MET A 116 7.68 -0.21 4.31
N ARG A 117 8.76 -1.01 4.31
CA ARG A 117 9.49 -1.34 5.54
C ARG A 117 10.07 -0.10 6.22
N GLN A 118 10.69 0.79 5.44
CA GLN A 118 11.22 2.05 5.97
C GLN A 118 10.12 2.91 6.60
N ALA A 119 8.96 3.03 5.94
CA ALA A 119 7.82 3.73 6.50
C ALA A 119 7.35 3.11 7.82
N GLN A 120 7.21 1.79 7.88
CA GLN A 120 6.84 1.08 9.12
C GLN A 120 7.83 1.36 10.26
N GLU A 121 9.13 1.30 9.99
CA GLU A 121 10.18 1.59 10.98
C GLU A 121 10.09 3.02 11.51
N ILE A 122 9.87 4.02 10.64
CA ILE A 122 9.70 5.42 11.03
C ILE A 122 8.49 5.59 11.96
N TYR A 123 7.34 5.02 11.59
CA TYR A 123 6.12 5.14 12.39
C TYR A 123 6.20 4.37 13.71
N ALA A 124 6.89 3.24 13.75
CA ALA A 124 7.16 2.49 14.98
C ALA A 124 8.08 3.29 15.93
N GLN A 125 9.16 3.89 15.42
CA GLN A 125 10.08 4.72 16.20
C GLN A 125 9.42 5.98 16.78
N GLN A 126 8.41 6.50 16.08
CA GLN A 126 7.69 7.69 16.51
C GLN A 126 6.44 7.39 17.35
N ASP A 127 6.16 6.12 17.67
CA ASP A 127 4.94 5.70 18.39
C ASP A 127 3.65 6.21 17.71
N ALA A 128 3.61 6.10 16.38
CA ALA A 128 2.53 6.62 15.54
C ALA A 128 1.87 5.53 14.66
N VAL A 129 2.04 4.26 15.00
CA VAL A 129 1.54 3.10 14.22
C VAL A 129 0.03 3.13 14.04
N GLY A 130 -0.72 3.67 15.01
CA GLY A 130 -2.18 3.77 14.95
C GLY A 130 -2.72 4.66 13.81
N ASN A 131 -1.88 5.54 13.26
CA ASN A 131 -2.22 6.44 12.17
C ASN A 131 -1.64 5.98 10.82
N PHE A 132 -1.04 4.79 10.78
CA PHE A 132 -0.35 4.29 9.59
C PHE A 132 -1.12 3.15 8.93
N HIS A 133 -1.59 3.39 7.70
CA HIS A 133 -2.31 2.46 6.85
C HIS A 133 -1.45 2.08 5.66
N GLN A 134 -1.50 0.82 5.26
CA GLN A 134 -0.63 0.32 4.20
C GLN A 134 -1.33 -0.69 3.30
N GLU A 135 -0.94 -0.69 2.02
CA GLU A 135 -1.34 -1.71 1.06
C GLU A 135 -0.13 -2.22 0.28
N PHE A 136 -0.08 -3.54 0.08
CA PHE A 136 0.98 -4.20 -0.68
C PHE A 136 0.39 -4.79 -1.97
N PHE A 137 1.05 -4.54 -3.11
CA PHE A 137 0.67 -5.16 -4.39
C PHE A 137 1.39 -6.49 -4.66
N GLN A 138 2.41 -6.78 -3.89
CA GLN A 138 3.14 -8.04 -3.98
C GLN A 138 2.95 -8.82 -2.68
N PRO A 139 2.74 -10.15 -2.76
CA PRO A 139 2.74 -10.98 -1.57
C PRO A 139 4.05 -10.75 -0.81
N VAL A 140 3.94 -10.54 0.50
CA VAL A 140 5.12 -10.55 1.36
C VAL A 140 5.78 -11.92 1.17
N GLN A 141 7.00 -11.94 0.65
CA GLN A 141 7.78 -13.17 0.62
C GLN A 141 8.13 -13.51 2.06
N ILE A 142 7.33 -14.37 2.66
CA ILE A 142 7.70 -15.00 3.93
C ILE A 142 8.87 -15.91 3.57
N GLU A 143 9.99 -15.75 4.27
CA GLU A 143 11.09 -16.70 4.19
C GLU A 143 10.51 -18.09 4.34
N GLN A 144 10.60 -18.88 3.28
CA GLN A 144 10.10 -20.25 3.28
C GLN A 144 10.97 -21.00 4.27
N SER A 145 10.40 -21.47 5.37
CA SER A 145 11.09 -22.49 6.15
C SER A 145 11.23 -23.70 5.24
N ASN A 146 12.45 -24.16 5.00
CA ASN A 146 12.69 -25.39 4.22
C ASN A 146 12.23 -26.67 4.96
N GLU A 147 11.60 -26.50 6.12
CA GLU A 147 11.05 -27.60 6.90
C GLU A 147 9.68 -27.98 6.38
N ALA A 148 9.61 -29.18 5.80
CA ALA A 148 8.35 -29.76 5.37
C ALA A 148 7.46 -30.07 6.59
N GLN A 149 6.25 -29.48 6.62
CA GLN A 149 5.31 -29.66 7.74
C GLN A 149 4.08 -30.46 7.27
N PRO A 150 3.72 -31.54 7.99
CA PRO A 150 2.47 -32.26 7.70
C PRO A 150 1.27 -31.40 8.10
N ILE A 151 0.34 -31.20 7.17
CA ILE A 151 -0.89 -30.48 7.39
C ILE A 151 -2.10 -31.34 7.01
N THR A 152 -3.22 -31.16 7.71
CA THR A 152 -4.48 -31.84 7.45
C THR A 152 -5.57 -30.82 7.14
N PHE A 153 -6.11 -30.86 5.94
CA PHE A 153 -7.29 -30.12 5.55
C PHE A 153 -8.55 -30.89 5.97
N ARG A 154 -9.01 -30.66 7.21
CA ARG A 154 -10.04 -31.49 7.85
C ARG A 154 -11.36 -31.56 7.05
N ARG A 155 -11.81 -30.45 6.46
CA ARG A 155 -13.07 -30.44 5.66
C ARG A 155 -12.94 -31.22 4.35
N ALA A 156 -11.75 -31.20 3.75
CA ALA A 156 -11.46 -31.92 2.51
C ALA A 156 -10.98 -33.37 2.76
N GLN A 157 -10.73 -33.75 4.03
CA GLN A 157 -10.15 -35.03 4.44
C GLN A 157 -8.85 -35.39 3.71
N GLN A 158 -8.01 -34.38 3.47
CA GLN A 158 -6.75 -34.53 2.77
C GLN A 158 -5.56 -34.21 3.68
N ASN A 159 -4.53 -35.06 3.59
CA ASN A 159 -3.23 -34.84 4.21
C ASN A 159 -2.24 -34.38 3.13
N PHE A 160 -1.45 -33.39 3.45
CA PHE A 160 -0.47 -32.81 2.54
C PHE A 160 0.79 -32.41 3.31
N ILE A 161 1.95 -32.44 2.65
CA ILE A 161 3.19 -31.94 3.22
C ILE A 161 3.41 -30.53 2.69
N ALA A 162 3.29 -29.53 3.56
CA ALA A 162 3.50 -28.16 3.20
C ALA A 162 4.98 -27.80 3.20
N THR A 163 5.44 -27.23 2.11
CA THR A 163 6.77 -26.60 1.97
C THR A 163 6.68 -25.11 1.74
N THR A 164 5.45 -24.58 1.73
CA THR A 164 5.13 -23.17 1.47
C THR A 164 4.04 -22.70 2.44
N ASN A 165 3.45 -21.51 2.20
CA ASN A 165 2.32 -21.05 3.01
C ASN A 165 1.07 -21.95 2.83
N LEU A 166 0.16 -21.90 3.79
CA LEU A 166 -1.03 -22.77 3.84
C LEU A 166 -1.94 -22.64 2.60
N LEU A 167 -2.09 -21.43 2.04
CA LEU A 167 -2.92 -21.22 0.85
C LEU A 167 -2.32 -21.91 -0.37
N SER A 168 -1.03 -21.67 -0.63
CA SER A 168 -0.31 -22.34 -1.73
C SER A 168 -0.28 -23.85 -1.57
N SER A 169 -0.13 -24.35 -0.35
CA SER A 169 -0.18 -25.77 -0.05
C SER A 169 -1.56 -26.38 -0.32
N ALA A 170 -2.63 -25.66 0.03
CA ALA A 170 -3.99 -26.09 -0.28
C ALA A 170 -4.24 -26.13 -1.80
N GLU A 171 -3.77 -25.15 -2.54
CA GLU A 171 -3.89 -25.11 -4.00
C GLU A 171 -3.10 -26.23 -4.67
N GLN A 172 -1.88 -26.52 -4.19
CA GLN A 172 -1.08 -27.68 -4.64
C GLN A 172 -1.75 -29.02 -4.33
N ALA A 173 -2.49 -29.10 -3.24
CA ALA A 173 -3.32 -30.27 -2.91
C ALA A 173 -4.62 -30.35 -3.73
N GLY A 174 -4.83 -29.45 -4.71
CA GLY A 174 -6.02 -29.41 -5.56
C GLY A 174 -7.23 -28.77 -4.93
N LEU A 175 -7.10 -28.17 -3.74
CA LEU A 175 -8.16 -27.46 -3.07
C LEU A 175 -8.30 -26.03 -3.62
N ARG A 176 -9.49 -25.46 -3.53
CA ARG A 176 -9.78 -24.06 -3.91
C ARG A 176 -10.40 -23.31 -2.73
N PRO A 177 -9.62 -23.03 -1.68
CA PRO A 177 -10.15 -22.28 -0.54
C PRO A 177 -10.50 -20.85 -0.99
N GLN A 178 -11.56 -20.30 -0.39
CA GLN A 178 -11.83 -18.88 -0.56
C GLN A 178 -10.68 -18.09 0.07
N HIS A 179 -10.16 -17.15 -0.66
CA HIS A 179 -9.06 -16.29 -0.21
C HIS A 179 -9.33 -14.84 -0.63
N GLY A 180 -8.74 -13.88 0.09
CA GLY A 180 -8.72 -12.47 -0.29
C GLY A 180 -7.60 -12.16 -1.29
N CYS A 181 -6.94 -11.02 -1.10
CA CYS A 181 -5.90 -10.49 -2.00
C CYS A 181 -4.58 -11.29 -2.05
N ARG A 182 -4.44 -12.42 -1.33
CA ARG A 182 -3.22 -13.23 -1.16
C ARG A 182 -2.07 -12.50 -0.46
N MET A 183 -2.34 -11.42 0.20
CA MET A 183 -1.37 -10.50 0.81
C MET A 183 -1.17 -10.79 2.29
N VAL A 184 -1.17 -12.01 2.73
CA VAL A 184 -0.85 -12.52 4.10
C VAL A 184 -1.56 -11.83 5.28
N VAL A 185 -2.00 -10.60 5.17
CA VAL A 185 -2.69 -9.83 6.21
C VAL A 185 -4.19 -9.78 5.91
N CYS A 186 -4.87 -10.90 6.05
CA CYS A 186 -6.32 -10.95 6.06
C CYS A 186 -6.79 -11.06 7.51
N ASN A 187 -7.17 -9.96 8.11
CA ASN A 187 -7.87 -9.91 9.41
C ASN A 187 -9.34 -10.32 9.22
N ARG A 188 -9.60 -11.58 8.81
CA ARG A 188 -10.94 -12.18 8.79
C ARG A 188 -10.93 -13.51 9.54
#